data_96053eeb1774e0140b8bd40375b33faa
#
_entry.id   96053eeb1774e0140b8bd40375b33faa
#
_cell.length_a   1.000
_cell.length_b   1.000
_cell.length_c   1.000
_cell.angle_alpha   90.00
_cell.angle_beta   90.00
_cell.angle_gamma   90.00
#
_symmetry.space_group_name_H-M   'P 1'
#
loop_
_entity.id
_entity.type
_entity.pdbx_description
1 polymer ?
#
loop_
_entity_poly.entity_id
_entity_poly.type
_entity_poly.pdbx_seq_one_letter_code
_entity_poly.pdbx_strand_id
1 'polypeptide(L)'
;MSPVIKVDDMAFPTLQVPDLDLQEKFLIDFGLTRVARTDDTLYMRGDGPQAFVHVSKLGDQKFLGNAFYACSMEDMEKLARTDAFGNIEELTSPGGGYVTSATDPDGIGVQVVFGIGNRELESDLNAAELNVGGIERENFRRINQPKRFSKGAYPRIKRFAHCGLNVTDLEASLDWYNQHLGIIASDLLKPGGEGGPLFGIFSRCDRGAKLADHHSLFFLPAASQSNGKSGLNHVSYEMVDIDDVFMGHEILDKKGYEPEWGIGRHYQGSQIFDYWRSPFGQIHEHQTDGDVFDNTFPPQVVDVMLDGDPNNPRNGSFTMGPGN
;
A
#
# COMPACT_ATOMS: atom_id res chain seq x y z
N MET A 1 1.62 26.59 1.33
CA MET A 1 0.17 26.89 1.54
C MET A 1 -0.41 25.73 2.35
N SER A 2 -1.47 25.96 3.13
CA SER A 2 -2.15 24.83 3.78
C SER A 2 -2.91 24.02 2.71
N PRO A 3 -2.94 22.67 2.83
CA PRO A 3 -3.69 21.82 1.90
C PRO A 3 -5.20 22.12 1.96
N VAL A 4 -5.92 21.76 0.91
CA VAL A 4 -7.40 21.86 0.86
C VAL A 4 -8.01 21.00 1.97
N ILE A 5 -7.54 19.74 2.07
CA ILE A 5 -7.87 18.82 3.17
C ILE A 5 -6.63 18.04 3.60
N LYS A 6 -6.76 17.28 4.68
CA LYS A 6 -5.83 16.22 5.07
C LYS A 6 -6.59 14.90 5.09
N VAL A 7 -6.23 13.98 4.22
CA VAL A 7 -6.83 12.64 4.21
C VAL A 7 -6.36 11.81 5.41
N ASP A 8 -7.21 10.87 5.86
CA ASP A 8 -6.88 10.04 7.02
C ASP A 8 -5.95 8.88 6.63
N ASP A 9 -6.24 8.15 5.55
CA ASP A 9 -5.46 6.99 5.11
C ASP A 9 -5.81 6.60 3.67
N MET A 10 -5.08 5.62 3.12
CA MET A 10 -5.43 4.94 1.88
C MET A 10 -6.70 4.10 2.09
N ALA A 11 -7.57 4.06 1.07
CA ALA A 11 -8.80 3.28 1.13
C ALA A 11 -8.71 2.00 0.29
N PHE A 12 -8.47 2.12 -1.01
CA PHE A 12 -8.35 0.99 -1.94
C PHE A 12 -7.76 1.43 -3.28
N PRO A 13 -7.08 0.53 -4.02
CA PRO A 13 -6.75 0.71 -5.42
C PRO A 13 -7.90 0.25 -6.30
N THR A 14 -7.98 0.79 -7.53
CA THR A 14 -8.85 0.29 -8.59
C THR A 14 -8.02 -0.16 -9.78
N LEU A 15 -8.05 -1.46 -10.07
CA LEU A 15 -7.35 -2.06 -11.20
C LEU A 15 -8.37 -2.46 -12.28
N GLN A 16 -7.99 -2.34 -13.55
CA GLN A 16 -8.76 -2.88 -14.67
C GLN A 16 -8.04 -4.10 -15.24
N VAL A 17 -8.78 -5.17 -15.48
CA VAL A 17 -8.24 -6.46 -15.92
C VAL A 17 -9.17 -7.09 -16.95
N PRO A 18 -8.64 -7.87 -17.92
CA PRO A 18 -9.45 -8.48 -18.98
C PRO A 18 -10.25 -9.70 -18.53
N ASP A 19 -9.98 -10.26 -17.35
CA ASP A 19 -10.64 -11.45 -16.83
C ASP A 19 -10.78 -11.36 -15.31
N LEU A 20 -12.02 -11.17 -14.83
CA LEU A 20 -12.31 -11.09 -13.39
C LEU A 20 -12.24 -12.45 -12.68
N ASP A 21 -12.40 -13.58 -13.38
CA ASP A 21 -12.31 -14.90 -12.75
C ASP A 21 -10.86 -15.22 -12.37
N LEU A 22 -9.93 -14.96 -13.29
CA LEU A 22 -8.51 -15.12 -13.04
C LEU A 22 -8.02 -14.15 -11.96
N GLN A 23 -8.49 -12.90 -11.98
CA GLN A 23 -8.14 -11.90 -10.98
C GLN A 23 -8.67 -12.27 -9.58
N GLU A 24 -9.94 -12.71 -9.49
CA GLU A 24 -10.54 -13.15 -8.23
C GLU A 24 -9.77 -14.34 -7.64
N LYS A 25 -9.45 -15.33 -8.49
CA LYS A 25 -8.66 -16.49 -8.05
C LYS A 25 -7.31 -16.07 -7.47
N PHE A 26 -6.57 -15.18 -8.15
CA PHE A 26 -5.31 -14.66 -7.65
C PHE A 26 -5.48 -13.93 -6.32
N LEU A 27 -6.45 -13.02 -6.21
CA LEU A 27 -6.68 -12.22 -5.01
C LEU A 27 -7.11 -13.08 -3.81
N ILE A 28 -7.85 -14.17 -4.04
CA ILE A 28 -8.17 -15.15 -2.99
C ILE A 28 -6.90 -15.90 -2.54
N ASP A 29 -6.10 -16.37 -3.48
CA ASP A 29 -4.84 -17.06 -3.19
C ASP A 29 -3.82 -16.11 -2.51
N PHE A 30 -3.90 -14.79 -2.80
CA PHE A 30 -3.13 -13.72 -2.17
C PHE A 30 -3.60 -13.40 -0.73
N GLY A 31 -4.80 -13.82 -0.31
CA GLY A 31 -5.31 -13.67 1.06
C GLY A 31 -6.52 -12.75 1.19
N LEU A 32 -7.04 -12.22 0.10
CA LEU A 32 -8.26 -11.41 0.11
C LEU A 32 -9.52 -12.26 0.00
N THR A 33 -10.63 -11.74 0.49
CA THR A 33 -11.95 -12.39 0.43
C THR A 33 -12.92 -11.59 -0.44
N ARG A 34 -13.64 -12.25 -1.34
CA ARG A 34 -14.70 -11.60 -2.11
C ARG A 34 -15.83 -11.08 -1.21
N VAL A 35 -16.19 -9.82 -1.40
CA VAL A 35 -17.36 -9.18 -0.76
C VAL A 35 -18.56 -9.15 -1.69
N ALA A 36 -18.33 -8.64 -2.89
CA ALA A 36 -19.36 -8.51 -3.92
C ALA A 36 -18.74 -8.63 -5.30
N ARG A 37 -19.57 -9.05 -6.27
CA ARG A 37 -19.20 -9.10 -7.67
C ARG A 37 -20.44 -8.83 -8.53
N THR A 38 -20.24 -7.96 -9.52
CA THR A 38 -21.18 -7.75 -10.63
C THR A 38 -20.58 -8.34 -11.90
N ASP A 39 -21.22 -8.14 -13.05
CA ASP A 39 -20.68 -8.59 -14.34
C ASP A 39 -19.36 -7.89 -14.70
N ASP A 40 -19.13 -6.67 -14.21
CA ASP A 40 -18.01 -5.82 -14.59
C ASP A 40 -17.11 -5.36 -13.42
N THR A 41 -17.47 -5.65 -12.17
CA THR A 41 -16.75 -5.15 -10.99
C THR A 41 -16.67 -6.20 -9.88
N LEU A 42 -15.48 -6.35 -9.31
CA LEU A 42 -15.16 -7.23 -8.19
C LEU A 42 -14.67 -6.40 -7.00
N TYR A 43 -15.25 -6.63 -5.83
CA TYR A 43 -14.84 -6.02 -4.55
C TYR A 43 -14.25 -7.08 -3.62
N MET A 44 -13.03 -6.84 -3.15
CA MET A 44 -12.33 -7.75 -2.23
C MET A 44 -12.01 -7.04 -0.92
N ARG A 45 -12.12 -7.77 0.20
CA ARG A 45 -11.77 -7.31 1.54
C ARG A 45 -10.58 -8.06 2.12
N GLY A 46 -9.90 -7.45 3.09
CA GLY A 46 -9.04 -8.14 4.03
C GLY A 46 -9.79 -8.66 5.25
N ASP A 47 -9.06 -8.91 6.32
CA ASP A 47 -9.59 -9.30 7.64
C ASP A 47 -9.92 -8.10 8.53
N GLY A 48 -9.45 -6.89 8.15
CA GLY A 48 -9.76 -5.64 8.85
C GLY A 48 -11.24 -5.21 8.76
N PRO A 49 -11.60 -4.09 9.39
CA PRO A 49 -12.99 -3.65 9.48
C PRO A 49 -13.52 -3.03 8.18
N GLN A 50 -12.67 -2.72 7.20
CA GLN A 50 -13.09 -2.08 5.96
C GLN A 50 -14.05 -3.00 5.18
N ALA A 51 -15.11 -2.42 4.59
CA ALA A 51 -16.05 -3.16 3.75
C ALA A 51 -15.33 -3.82 2.57
N PHE A 52 -14.38 -3.13 1.96
CA PHE A 52 -13.47 -3.66 0.94
C PHE A 52 -12.16 -2.85 0.93
N VAL A 53 -11.11 -3.45 0.39
CA VAL A 53 -9.75 -2.86 0.30
C VAL A 53 -9.15 -2.99 -1.09
N HIS A 54 -9.90 -3.54 -2.06
CA HIS A 54 -9.46 -3.68 -3.45
C HIS A 54 -10.67 -3.71 -4.38
N VAL A 55 -10.55 -3.04 -5.52
CA VAL A 55 -11.55 -3.05 -6.59
C VAL A 55 -10.89 -3.47 -7.90
N SER A 56 -11.48 -4.46 -8.58
CA SER A 56 -11.11 -4.79 -9.95
C SER A 56 -12.29 -4.55 -10.89
N LYS A 57 -12.04 -3.93 -12.05
CA LYS A 57 -13.03 -3.71 -13.10
C LYS A 57 -12.68 -4.51 -14.35
N LEU A 58 -13.70 -5.00 -15.05
CA LEU A 58 -13.52 -5.68 -16.33
C LEU A 58 -13.12 -4.68 -17.42
N GLY A 59 -12.13 -5.00 -18.22
CA GLY A 59 -11.69 -4.21 -19.37
C GLY A 59 -10.21 -4.37 -19.66
N ASP A 60 -9.66 -3.58 -20.57
CA ASP A 60 -8.24 -3.62 -20.92
C ASP A 60 -7.37 -3.34 -19.68
N GLN A 61 -6.25 -4.05 -19.57
CA GLN A 61 -5.36 -3.93 -18.42
C GLN A 61 -4.92 -2.48 -18.21
N LYS A 62 -5.30 -1.91 -17.06
CA LYS A 62 -4.99 -0.54 -16.69
C LYS A 62 -5.05 -0.36 -15.17
N PHE A 63 -4.21 0.52 -14.64
CA PHE A 63 -4.42 1.10 -13.33
C PHE A 63 -5.37 2.29 -13.43
N LEU A 64 -6.49 2.24 -12.73
CA LEU A 64 -7.48 3.31 -12.78
C LEU A 64 -7.26 4.38 -11.71
N GLY A 65 -6.59 4.03 -10.61
CA GLY A 65 -6.22 4.96 -9.56
C GLY A 65 -6.35 4.44 -8.14
N ASN A 66 -6.17 5.34 -7.19
CA ASN A 66 -6.26 5.10 -5.75
C ASN A 66 -7.41 5.88 -5.12
N ALA A 67 -7.92 5.36 -4.01
CA ALA A 67 -8.86 6.05 -3.14
C ALA A 67 -8.22 6.35 -1.77
N PHE A 68 -8.66 7.47 -1.17
CA PHE A 68 -8.25 7.94 0.16
C PHE A 68 -9.48 8.20 1.02
N TYR A 69 -9.36 7.99 2.34
CA TYR A 69 -10.43 8.35 3.28
C TYR A 69 -10.37 9.82 3.65
N ALA A 70 -11.48 10.55 3.45
CA ALA A 70 -11.69 11.87 4.04
C ALA A 70 -12.00 11.74 5.54
N CYS A 71 -11.62 12.77 6.33
CA CYS A 71 -11.93 12.81 7.75
C CYS A 71 -13.39 13.22 8.03
N SER A 72 -14.03 13.92 7.09
CA SER A 72 -15.39 14.45 7.26
C SER A 72 -16.10 14.72 5.92
N MET A 73 -17.43 14.88 5.97
CA MET A 73 -18.20 15.35 4.81
C MET A 73 -17.81 16.80 4.43
N GLU A 74 -17.44 17.65 5.40
CA GLU A 74 -16.94 18.99 5.13
C GLU A 74 -15.67 18.99 4.27
N ASP A 75 -14.79 18.01 4.47
CA ASP A 75 -13.59 17.84 3.65
C ASP A 75 -13.96 17.45 2.21
N MET A 76 -14.95 16.57 2.03
CA MET A 76 -15.50 16.25 0.70
C MET A 76 -16.04 17.51 0.00
N GLU A 77 -16.79 18.35 0.72
CA GLU A 77 -17.32 19.61 0.19
C GLU A 77 -16.22 20.62 -0.17
N LYS A 78 -15.12 20.69 0.63
CA LYS A 78 -13.97 21.54 0.30
C LYS A 78 -13.32 21.12 -1.01
N LEU A 79 -13.11 19.81 -1.21
CA LEU A 79 -12.56 19.27 -2.47
C LEU A 79 -13.48 19.56 -3.66
N ALA A 80 -14.77 19.31 -3.53
CA ALA A 80 -15.74 19.51 -4.61
C ALA A 80 -15.91 21.00 -5.03
N ARG A 81 -15.43 21.94 -4.22
CA ARG A 81 -15.37 23.38 -4.58
C ARG A 81 -14.11 23.76 -5.35
N THR A 82 -13.14 22.85 -5.49
CA THR A 82 -11.93 23.10 -6.29
C THR A 82 -12.16 22.73 -7.75
N ASP A 83 -11.39 23.32 -8.65
CA ASP A 83 -11.45 22.97 -10.07
C ASP A 83 -10.86 21.56 -10.37
N ALA A 84 -10.14 20.96 -9.43
CA ALA A 84 -9.50 19.68 -9.58
C ALA A 84 -10.45 18.49 -9.35
N PHE A 85 -11.41 18.63 -8.43
CA PHE A 85 -12.31 17.56 -8.04
C PHE A 85 -13.73 17.76 -8.60
N GLY A 86 -14.38 16.64 -8.93
CA GLY A 86 -15.77 16.62 -9.37
C GLY A 86 -16.79 16.76 -8.23
N ASN A 87 -18.05 16.62 -8.59
CA ASN A 87 -19.14 16.60 -7.61
C ASN A 87 -19.03 15.41 -6.67
N ILE A 88 -19.65 15.55 -5.50
CA ILE A 88 -19.83 14.42 -4.56
C ILE A 88 -20.95 13.54 -5.08
N GLU A 89 -20.68 12.24 -5.19
CA GLU A 89 -21.61 11.21 -5.63
C GLU A 89 -21.81 10.16 -4.54
N GLU A 90 -22.98 9.52 -4.49
CA GLU A 90 -23.20 8.37 -3.61
C GLU A 90 -22.54 7.12 -4.20
N LEU A 91 -21.89 6.33 -3.33
CA LEU A 91 -21.33 5.05 -3.71
C LEU A 91 -22.39 3.95 -3.68
N THR A 92 -22.41 3.13 -4.74
CA THR A 92 -23.22 1.91 -4.84
C THR A 92 -22.43 0.65 -4.42
N SER A 93 -21.17 0.81 -4.04
CA SER A 93 -20.28 -0.25 -3.56
C SER A 93 -20.70 -0.78 -2.18
N PRO A 94 -20.21 -1.96 -1.76
CA PRO A 94 -20.41 -2.47 -0.41
C PRO A 94 -20.09 -1.42 0.66
N GLY A 95 -20.97 -1.27 1.65
CA GLY A 95 -20.82 -0.26 2.71
C GLY A 95 -21.33 1.14 2.34
N GLY A 96 -21.71 1.40 1.09
CA GLY A 96 -22.21 2.72 0.66
C GLY A 96 -21.19 3.84 0.84
N GLY A 97 -21.66 5.02 1.22
CA GLY A 97 -20.82 6.21 1.42
C GLY A 97 -20.85 7.17 0.23
N TYR A 98 -19.87 8.05 0.18
CA TYR A 98 -19.75 9.12 -0.81
C TYR A 98 -18.37 9.13 -1.43
N VAL A 99 -18.25 9.62 -2.66
CA VAL A 99 -17.01 9.77 -3.40
C VAL A 99 -16.98 11.10 -4.13
N THR A 100 -15.80 11.71 -4.20
CA THR A 100 -15.44 12.73 -5.19
C THR A 100 -14.17 12.30 -5.89
N SER A 101 -14.00 12.66 -7.16
CA SER A 101 -12.93 12.16 -8.00
C SER A 101 -12.19 13.29 -8.70
N ALA A 102 -10.89 13.07 -8.88
CA ALA A 102 -10.00 13.94 -9.63
C ALA A 102 -9.07 13.08 -10.52
N THR A 103 -8.25 13.75 -11.29
CA THR A 103 -7.14 13.15 -12.03
C THR A 103 -5.88 13.90 -11.64
N ASP A 104 -4.82 13.14 -11.31
CA ASP A 104 -3.53 13.72 -10.97
C ASP A 104 -2.78 14.26 -12.22
N PRO A 105 -1.60 14.89 -12.07
CA PRO A 105 -0.84 15.43 -13.20
C PRO A 105 -0.45 14.41 -14.28
N ASP A 106 -0.36 13.12 -13.92
CA ASP A 106 -0.03 12.02 -14.83
C ASP A 106 -1.25 11.33 -15.45
N GLY A 107 -2.46 11.81 -15.18
CA GLY A 107 -3.70 11.21 -15.68
C GLY A 107 -4.16 9.99 -14.89
N ILE A 108 -3.62 9.76 -13.69
CA ILE A 108 -4.04 8.69 -12.79
C ILE A 108 -5.26 9.16 -11.99
N GLY A 109 -6.28 8.31 -11.89
CA GLY A 109 -7.49 8.62 -11.13
C GLY A 109 -7.20 8.71 -9.62
N VAL A 110 -7.78 9.71 -8.97
CA VAL A 110 -7.73 9.92 -7.53
C VAL A 110 -9.15 10.04 -7.00
N GLN A 111 -9.52 9.18 -6.08
CA GLN A 111 -10.80 9.22 -5.40
C GLN A 111 -10.62 9.61 -3.95
N VAL A 112 -11.54 10.39 -3.42
CA VAL A 112 -11.65 10.63 -1.97
C VAL A 112 -13.03 10.16 -1.55
N VAL A 113 -13.07 9.29 -0.53
CA VAL A 113 -14.29 8.63 -0.07
C VAL A 113 -14.58 8.94 1.40
N PHE A 114 -15.86 8.99 1.75
CA PHE A 114 -16.30 9.20 3.12
C PHE A 114 -17.55 8.37 3.44
N GLY A 115 -17.64 7.88 4.68
CA GLY A 115 -18.84 7.23 5.20
C GLY A 115 -19.08 5.81 4.67
N ILE A 116 -18.04 5.15 4.11
CA ILE A 116 -18.13 3.71 3.81
C ILE A 116 -18.28 2.97 5.14
N GLY A 117 -19.36 2.18 5.28
CA GLY A 117 -19.65 1.43 6.49
C GLY A 117 -18.58 0.36 6.78
N ASN A 118 -18.13 0.28 8.02
CA ASN A 118 -17.27 -0.80 8.49
C ASN A 118 -18.09 -2.06 8.77
N ARG A 119 -17.45 -3.23 8.67
CA ARG A 119 -17.98 -4.51 9.13
C ARG A 119 -17.50 -4.84 10.56
N GLU A 120 -18.19 -5.73 11.22
CA GLU A 120 -17.69 -6.34 12.46
C GLU A 120 -16.54 -7.29 12.14
N LEU A 121 -15.52 -7.31 13.01
CA LEU A 121 -14.40 -8.24 12.89
C LEU A 121 -14.85 -9.65 13.30
N GLU A 122 -14.49 -10.63 12.50
CA GLU A 122 -14.77 -12.04 12.76
C GLU A 122 -13.83 -12.64 13.82
N SER A 123 -12.66 -12.02 14.00
CA SER A 123 -11.66 -12.41 15.01
C SER A 123 -10.75 -11.23 15.36
N ASP A 124 -10.05 -11.35 16.47
CA ASP A 124 -8.99 -10.40 16.81
C ASP A 124 -7.84 -10.49 15.81
N LEU A 125 -7.43 -9.34 15.26
CA LEU A 125 -6.27 -9.22 14.37
C LEU A 125 -4.98 -8.94 15.15
N ASN A 126 -4.78 -9.62 16.24
CA ASN A 126 -3.57 -9.49 17.04
C ASN A 126 -2.43 -10.30 16.39
N ALA A 127 -1.26 -9.67 16.28
CA ALA A 127 -0.03 -10.37 15.92
C ALA A 127 0.31 -11.40 17.02
N ALA A 128 0.81 -12.55 16.60
CA ALA A 128 1.27 -13.54 17.54
C ALA A 128 2.60 -13.09 18.17
N GLU A 129 2.78 -13.33 19.47
CA GLU A 129 4.01 -12.96 20.15
C GLU A 129 5.22 -13.69 19.60
N LEU A 130 6.29 -12.92 19.32
CA LEU A 130 7.59 -13.46 18.96
C LEU A 130 8.43 -13.69 20.21
N ASN A 131 9.20 -14.78 20.25
CA ASN A 131 10.22 -14.98 21.26
C ASN A 131 11.47 -14.17 20.91
N VAL A 132 11.31 -12.85 20.95
CA VAL A 132 12.39 -11.90 20.81
C VAL A 132 12.78 -11.41 22.19
N GLY A 133 14.00 -11.62 22.58
CA GLY A 133 14.47 -11.24 23.91
C GLY A 133 16.00 -11.25 23.93
N GLY A 134 16.57 -10.87 25.05
CA GLY A 134 18.00 -10.93 25.27
C GLY A 134 18.51 -12.39 25.35
N ILE A 135 19.69 -12.56 25.89
CA ILE A 135 20.35 -13.86 26.07
C ILE A 135 19.56 -14.76 27.03
N GLU A 136 18.86 -14.15 27.98
CA GLU A 136 18.15 -14.86 29.07
C GLU A 136 16.76 -15.30 28.59
N ARG A 137 16.52 -16.62 28.67
CA ARG A 137 15.26 -17.24 28.20
C ARG A 137 14.06 -16.88 29.03
N GLU A 138 14.24 -16.44 30.28
CA GLU A 138 13.19 -15.95 31.17
C GLU A 138 12.43 -14.75 30.61
N ASN A 139 13.05 -14.01 29.69
CA ASN A 139 12.45 -12.88 28.99
C ASN A 139 11.62 -13.29 27.75
N PHE A 140 11.60 -14.57 27.40
CA PHE A 140 10.79 -15.05 26.30
C PHE A 140 9.32 -15.10 26.73
N ARG A 141 8.45 -14.67 25.80
CA ARG A 141 7.01 -14.53 26.10
C ARG A 141 6.22 -15.81 25.84
N ARG A 142 6.58 -16.54 24.78
CA ARG A 142 5.90 -17.76 24.36
C ARG A 142 6.53 -18.98 25.03
N ILE A 143 6.03 -19.31 26.25
CA ILE A 143 6.51 -20.41 27.08
C ILE A 143 5.49 -21.56 27.00
N ASN A 144 5.96 -22.80 26.80
CA ASN A 144 5.13 -24.01 26.69
C ASN A 144 4.03 -23.93 25.60
N GLN A 145 4.26 -23.11 24.59
CA GLN A 145 3.39 -22.95 23.43
C GLN A 145 4.10 -23.51 22.18
N PRO A 146 3.86 -24.78 21.81
CA PRO A 146 4.68 -25.47 20.80
C PRO A 146 4.35 -25.09 19.37
N LYS A 147 3.27 -24.37 19.13
CA LYS A 147 2.80 -24.00 17.78
C LYS A 147 2.35 -22.56 17.69
N ARG A 148 2.72 -21.91 16.60
CA ARG A 148 2.17 -20.63 16.16
C ARG A 148 1.01 -20.82 15.19
N PHE A 149 1.12 -21.79 14.27
CA PHE A 149 0.13 -22.03 13.22
C PHE A 149 -0.81 -23.19 13.55
N SER A 150 -2.07 -23.02 13.21
CA SER A 150 -3.06 -24.09 13.17
C SER A 150 -3.12 -24.70 11.77
N LYS A 151 -3.61 -25.94 11.68
CA LYS A 151 -3.89 -26.56 10.39
C LYS A 151 -5.00 -25.78 9.66
N GLY A 152 -4.74 -25.39 8.41
CA GLY A 152 -5.68 -24.60 7.62
C GLY A 152 -5.60 -23.09 7.89
N ALA A 153 -4.56 -22.62 8.58
CA ALA A 153 -4.29 -21.19 8.66
C ALA A 153 -4.11 -20.59 7.25
N TYR A 154 -4.49 -19.34 7.10
CA TYR A 154 -4.35 -18.57 5.86
C TYR A 154 -3.71 -17.21 6.17
N PRO A 155 -3.09 -16.53 5.18
CA PRO A 155 -2.47 -15.24 5.38
C PRO A 155 -3.54 -14.19 5.62
N ARG A 156 -3.39 -13.41 6.69
CA ARG A 156 -4.37 -12.41 7.12
C ARG A 156 -3.92 -11.02 6.68
N ILE A 157 -4.73 -10.37 5.88
CA ILE A 157 -4.51 -9.00 5.40
C ILE A 157 -5.33 -8.03 6.27
N LYS A 158 -4.67 -7.06 6.90
CA LYS A 158 -5.36 -6.03 7.68
C LYS A 158 -6.10 -5.04 6.80
N ARG A 159 -5.38 -4.43 5.84
CA ARG A 159 -5.86 -3.31 5.01
C ARG A 159 -5.01 -3.12 3.76
N PHE A 160 -5.49 -2.28 2.85
CA PHE A 160 -4.64 -1.65 1.84
C PHE A 160 -3.74 -0.63 2.51
N ALA A 161 -2.44 -0.70 2.28
CA ALA A 161 -1.46 0.12 2.98
C ALA A 161 -0.93 1.26 2.13
N HIS A 162 -0.36 0.95 0.95
CA HIS A 162 0.24 1.96 0.10
C HIS A 162 0.23 1.60 -1.39
N CYS A 163 0.61 2.57 -2.21
CA CYS A 163 0.76 2.41 -3.65
C CYS A 163 2.04 3.06 -4.14
N GLY A 164 2.82 2.34 -4.94
CA GLY A 164 3.91 2.88 -5.73
C GLY A 164 3.39 3.38 -7.08
N LEU A 165 3.74 4.60 -7.47
CA LEU A 165 3.39 5.23 -8.73
C LEU A 165 4.65 5.61 -9.52
N ASN A 166 4.67 5.24 -10.79
CA ASN A 166 5.62 5.78 -11.76
C ASN A 166 5.04 7.09 -12.30
N VAL A 167 5.74 8.21 -12.12
CA VAL A 167 5.27 9.55 -12.46
C VAL A 167 6.26 10.26 -13.40
N THR A 168 5.76 11.18 -14.20
CA THR A 168 6.61 11.92 -15.14
C THR A 168 7.42 13.01 -14.46
N ASP A 169 6.88 13.61 -13.39
CA ASP A 169 7.52 14.66 -12.59
C ASP A 169 7.25 14.43 -11.10
N LEU A 170 8.32 14.12 -10.36
CA LEU A 170 8.24 13.77 -8.93
C LEU A 170 7.76 14.94 -8.06
N GLU A 171 8.27 16.16 -8.35
CA GLU A 171 7.94 17.35 -7.56
C GLU A 171 6.51 17.81 -7.85
N ALA A 172 6.13 17.86 -9.12
CA ALA A 172 4.76 18.22 -9.53
C ALA A 172 3.71 17.24 -8.94
N SER A 173 4.03 15.95 -8.92
CA SER A 173 3.14 14.96 -8.29
C SER A 173 3.04 15.17 -6.80
N LEU A 174 4.15 15.29 -6.07
CA LEU A 174 4.11 15.56 -4.62
C LEU A 174 3.35 16.85 -4.31
N ASP A 175 3.60 17.93 -5.06
CA ASP A 175 2.95 19.23 -4.88
C ASP A 175 1.44 19.13 -5.06
N TRP A 176 0.96 18.40 -6.08
CA TRP A 176 -0.46 18.20 -6.32
C TRP A 176 -1.13 17.42 -5.18
N TYR A 177 -0.54 16.30 -4.76
CA TYR A 177 -1.05 15.49 -3.66
C TYR A 177 -0.97 16.23 -2.31
N ASN A 178 0.09 17.03 -2.09
CA ASN A 178 0.19 17.89 -0.91
C ASN A 178 -0.89 18.97 -0.90
N GLN A 179 -1.04 19.71 -2.02
CA GLN A 179 -1.98 20.81 -2.12
C GLN A 179 -3.43 20.38 -1.88
N HIS A 180 -3.83 19.23 -2.42
CA HIS A 180 -5.23 18.79 -2.36
C HIS A 180 -5.51 17.89 -1.17
N LEU A 181 -4.61 16.97 -0.83
CA LEU A 181 -4.86 15.87 0.10
C LEU A 181 -3.98 15.89 1.36
N GLY A 182 -3.03 16.82 1.47
CA GLY A 182 -2.14 16.89 2.61
C GLY A 182 -1.14 15.74 2.68
N ILE A 183 -0.70 15.22 1.54
CA ILE A 183 0.38 14.22 1.48
C ILE A 183 1.72 14.93 1.65
N ILE A 184 2.55 14.48 2.57
CA ILE A 184 3.86 15.05 2.89
C ILE A 184 4.98 14.05 2.67
N ALA A 185 6.17 14.53 2.29
CA ALA A 185 7.33 13.67 2.13
C ALA A 185 7.78 13.05 3.46
N SER A 186 8.19 11.79 3.42
CA SER A 186 8.92 11.09 4.47
C SER A 186 10.39 11.00 4.12
N ASP A 187 10.70 10.47 2.91
CA ASP A 187 12.06 10.39 2.40
C ASP A 187 12.17 10.96 0.98
N LEU A 188 13.25 11.72 0.76
CA LEU A 188 13.68 12.19 -0.55
C LEU A 188 14.91 11.38 -0.97
N LEU A 189 14.73 10.49 -1.94
CA LEU A 189 15.79 9.63 -2.44
C LEU A 189 16.67 10.43 -3.41
N LYS A 190 17.93 10.66 -3.06
CA LYS A 190 18.87 11.47 -3.84
C LYS A 190 20.22 10.77 -3.96
N PRO A 191 20.58 10.25 -5.14
CA PRO A 191 21.93 9.77 -5.39
C PRO A 191 22.97 10.86 -5.10
N GLY A 192 23.91 10.62 -4.18
CA GLY A 192 24.89 11.61 -3.73
C GLY A 192 24.40 12.54 -2.61
N GLY A 193 23.25 12.25 -1.99
CA GLY A 193 22.75 12.99 -0.84
C GLY A 193 22.12 14.35 -1.20
N GLU A 194 22.27 15.35 -0.33
CA GLU A 194 21.63 16.69 -0.45
C GLU A 194 21.87 17.39 -1.80
N GLY A 195 23.02 17.19 -2.43
CA GLY A 195 23.37 17.79 -3.72
C GLY A 195 22.94 16.97 -4.93
N GLY A 196 22.40 15.77 -4.73
CA GLY A 196 22.02 14.87 -5.79
C GLY A 196 20.66 15.18 -6.42
N PRO A 197 20.40 14.66 -7.63
CA PRO A 197 19.08 14.78 -8.25
C PRO A 197 18.04 13.96 -7.47
N LEU A 198 16.79 14.40 -7.49
CA LEU A 198 15.68 13.64 -6.90
C LEU A 198 15.40 12.40 -7.76
N PHE A 199 15.41 11.22 -7.12
CA PHE A 199 15.22 9.92 -7.77
C PHE A 199 13.93 9.21 -7.32
N GLY A 200 13.36 9.57 -6.19
CA GLY A 200 12.11 9.02 -5.68
C GLY A 200 11.67 9.73 -4.42
N ILE A 201 10.41 9.59 -4.07
CA ILE A 201 9.82 10.20 -2.89
C ILE A 201 8.92 9.22 -2.18
N PHE A 202 9.26 8.83 -0.97
CA PHE A 202 8.30 8.23 -0.04
C PHE A 202 7.48 9.33 0.62
N SER A 203 6.16 9.19 0.61
CA SER A 203 5.26 10.20 1.13
C SER A 203 4.08 9.59 1.91
N ARG A 204 3.63 10.30 2.93
CA ARG A 204 2.58 9.85 3.87
C ARG A 204 1.44 10.84 4.00
N CYS A 205 0.31 10.36 4.52
CA CYS A 205 -0.79 11.21 4.95
C CYS A 205 -0.36 12.08 6.15
N ASP A 206 -0.57 13.41 6.08
CA ASP A 206 -0.39 14.28 7.25
C ASP A 206 -1.59 14.16 8.19
N ARG A 207 -1.51 13.25 9.13
CA ARG A 207 -2.53 13.00 10.15
C ARG A 207 -2.37 13.85 11.42
N GLY A 208 -1.52 14.90 11.36
CA GLY A 208 -1.18 15.71 12.52
C GLY A 208 -0.42 14.88 13.58
N ALA A 209 -0.89 14.90 14.82
CA ALA A 209 -0.29 14.14 15.92
C ALA A 209 -0.66 12.64 15.92
N LYS A 210 -1.55 12.19 15.03
CA LYS A 210 -1.84 10.77 14.87
C LYS A 210 -0.75 10.13 14.01
N LEU A 211 -0.43 8.87 14.30
CA LEU A 211 0.54 8.12 13.52
C LEU A 211 0.00 7.79 12.11
N ALA A 212 0.86 7.95 11.13
CA ALA A 212 0.71 7.47 9.76
C ALA A 212 1.84 6.50 9.44
N ASP A 213 1.64 5.62 8.47
CA ASP A 213 2.72 4.79 7.95
C ASP A 213 3.86 5.64 7.40
N HIS A 214 5.05 5.08 7.35
CA HIS A 214 6.21 5.70 6.71
C HIS A 214 5.84 6.25 5.32
N HIS A 215 5.06 5.50 4.55
CA HIS A 215 4.52 5.99 3.29
C HIS A 215 3.15 5.40 2.98
N SER A 216 2.31 6.23 2.37
CA SER A 216 1.04 5.89 1.72
C SER A 216 1.17 5.91 0.20
N LEU A 217 2.07 6.76 -0.33
CA LEU A 217 2.45 6.82 -1.74
C LEU A 217 3.98 6.79 -1.87
N PHE A 218 4.44 6.10 -2.91
CA PHE A 218 5.83 6.10 -3.34
C PHE A 218 5.90 6.55 -4.79
N PHE A 219 6.53 7.70 -5.05
CA PHE A 219 6.72 8.22 -6.40
C PHE A 219 8.09 7.83 -6.94
N LEU A 220 8.10 7.26 -8.12
CA LEU A 220 9.29 6.87 -8.89
C LEU A 220 9.27 7.50 -10.27
N PRO A 221 10.44 7.83 -10.88
CA PRO A 221 10.46 8.45 -12.18
C PRO A 221 10.11 7.44 -13.29
N ALA A 222 9.03 7.70 -14.02
CA ALA A 222 8.57 6.85 -15.11
C ALA A 222 9.67 6.61 -16.17
N ALA A 223 10.54 7.59 -16.38
CA ALA A 223 11.65 7.49 -17.33
C ALA A 223 12.59 6.32 -17.06
N SER A 224 12.87 6.01 -15.79
CA SER A 224 13.76 4.91 -15.39
C SER A 224 13.03 3.61 -15.06
N GLN A 225 11.78 3.69 -14.59
CA GLN A 225 11.05 2.53 -14.08
C GLN A 225 10.15 1.85 -15.13
N SER A 226 9.59 2.63 -16.07
CA SER A 226 8.53 2.14 -16.96
C SER A 226 8.64 2.67 -18.39
N ASN A 227 9.86 2.93 -18.87
CA ASN A 227 10.10 3.46 -20.23
C ASN A 227 9.31 4.75 -20.53
N GLY A 228 9.18 5.62 -19.53
CA GLY A 228 8.48 6.90 -19.65
C GLY A 228 6.95 6.84 -19.52
N LYS A 229 6.38 5.67 -19.19
CA LYS A 229 4.93 5.53 -19.00
C LYS A 229 4.58 5.71 -17.53
N SER A 230 3.78 6.72 -17.21
CA SER A 230 3.19 6.86 -15.87
C SER A 230 2.16 5.77 -15.57
N GLY A 231 1.95 5.48 -14.30
CA GLY A 231 0.97 4.49 -13.84
C GLY A 231 1.41 3.72 -12.61
N LEU A 232 0.85 2.54 -12.43
CA LEU A 232 1.13 1.69 -11.28
C LEU A 232 2.57 1.16 -11.32
N ASN A 233 3.25 1.26 -10.19
CA ASN A 233 4.42 0.44 -9.87
C ASN A 233 3.95 -0.82 -9.12
N HIS A 234 3.37 -0.66 -7.94
CA HIS A 234 2.80 -1.75 -7.14
C HIS A 234 1.66 -1.28 -6.23
N VAL A 235 0.86 -2.23 -5.76
CA VAL A 235 -0.12 -2.07 -4.67
C VAL A 235 0.30 -2.92 -3.48
N SER A 236 0.17 -2.39 -2.27
CA SER A 236 0.67 -3.04 -1.05
C SER A 236 -0.42 -3.22 0.00
N TYR A 237 -0.38 -4.39 0.65
CA TYR A 237 -1.35 -4.78 1.67
C TYR A 237 -0.64 -5.14 2.97
N GLU A 238 -1.08 -4.53 4.07
CA GLU A 238 -0.51 -4.81 5.38
C GLU A 238 -1.04 -6.15 5.92
N MET A 239 -0.10 -7.05 6.21
CA MET A 239 -0.35 -8.33 6.88
C MET A 239 -0.43 -8.14 8.40
N VAL A 240 -1.06 -9.07 9.09
CA VAL A 240 -1.16 -9.00 10.57
C VAL A 240 0.21 -9.13 11.22
N ASP A 241 1.03 -10.07 10.76
CA ASP A 241 2.39 -10.24 11.25
C ASP A 241 3.32 -10.89 10.19
N ILE A 242 4.59 -11.09 10.55
CA ILE A 242 5.59 -11.69 9.67
C ILE A 242 5.25 -13.14 9.27
N ASP A 243 4.58 -13.88 10.13
CA ASP A 243 4.20 -15.26 9.83
C ASP A 243 3.12 -15.31 8.75
N ASP A 244 2.25 -14.29 8.69
CA ASP A 244 1.28 -14.15 7.61
C ASP A 244 1.97 -13.85 6.26
N VAL A 245 3.07 -13.08 6.25
CA VAL A 245 3.90 -12.86 5.04
C VAL A 245 4.52 -14.18 4.58
N PHE A 246 5.14 -14.95 5.46
CA PHE A 246 5.71 -16.26 5.11
C PHE A 246 4.66 -17.25 4.60
N MET A 247 3.47 -17.22 5.20
CA MET A 247 2.37 -18.10 4.78
C MET A 247 1.84 -17.71 3.40
N GLY A 248 1.68 -16.41 3.13
CA GLY A 248 1.29 -15.89 1.83
C GLY A 248 2.28 -16.29 0.74
N HIS A 249 3.58 -16.12 1.02
CA HIS A 249 4.67 -16.54 0.15
C HIS A 249 4.57 -18.02 -0.23
N GLU A 250 4.46 -18.90 0.78
CA GLU A 250 4.38 -20.35 0.57
C GLU A 250 3.16 -20.76 -0.25
N ILE A 251 2.02 -20.10 -0.07
CA ILE A 251 0.79 -20.37 -0.81
C ILE A 251 0.94 -19.95 -2.28
N LEU A 252 1.44 -18.74 -2.54
CA LEU A 252 1.59 -18.22 -3.90
C LEU A 252 2.63 -19.00 -4.70
N ASP A 253 3.77 -19.35 -4.07
CA ASP A 253 4.78 -20.22 -4.66
C ASP A 253 4.23 -21.61 -5.04
N LYS A 254 3.55 -22.30 -4.12
CA LYS A 254 2.90 -23.60 -4.37
C LYS A 254 1.81 -23.55 -5.44
N LYS A 255 1.18 -22.38 -5.63
CA LYS A 255 0.17 -22.16 -6.67
C LYS A 255 0.80 -21.82 -8.03
N GLY A 256 2.11 -21.59 -8.07
CA GLY A 256 2.87 -21.31 -9.29
C GLY A 256 2.69 -19.89 -9.80
N TYR A 257 2.40 -18.92 -8.93
CA TYR A 257 2.43 -17.50 -9.28
C TYR A 257 3.87 -17.01 -9.49
N GLU A 258 4.05 -15.97 -10.28
CA GLU A 258 5.35 -15.38 -10.57
C GLU A 258 5.77 -14.43 -9.45
N PRO A 259 6.89 -14.71 -8.74
CA PRO A 259 7.43 -13.75 -7.79
C PRO A 259 8.09 -12.58 -8.53
N GLU A 260 7.83 -11.35 -8.07
CA GLU A 260 8.56 -10.17 -8.53
C GLU A 260 9.84 -9.99 -7.72
N TRP A 261 9.71 -10.09 -6.41
CA TRP A 261 10.80 -9.94 -5.48
C TRP A 261 10.45 -10.72 -4.19
N GLY A 262 11.29 -11.64 -3.79
CA GLY A 262 11.02 -12.48 -2.62
C GLY A 262 11.00 -11.72 -1.30
N ILE A 263 10.82 -12.45 -0.20
CA ILE A 263 10.74 -11.86 1.13
C ILE A 263 12.05 -11.14 1.47
N GLY A 264 11.91 -9.88 1.90
CA GLY A 264 13.02 -9.06 2.35
C GLY A 264 12.59 -8.03 3.37
N ARG A 265 13.52 -7.15 3.74
CA ARG A 265 13.26 -5.99 4.59
C ARG A 265 13.81 -4.74 3.91
N HIS A 266 12.98 -3.73 3.73
CA HIS A 266 13.41 -2.44 3.26
C HIS A 266 14.26 -1.73 4.31
N TYR A 267 15.27 -1.01 3.85
CA TYR A 267 16.03 -0.11 4.71
C TYR A 267 15.17 1.11 5.11
N GLN A 268 14.53 1.75 4.13
CA GLN A 268 13.59 2.83 4.36
C GLN A 268 12.23 2.26 4.77
N GLY A 269 11.67 2.81 5.85
CA GLY A 269 10.38 2.39 6.38
C GLY A 269 10.37 1.04 7.09
N SER A 270 11.52 0.34 7.17
CA SER A 270 11.73 -0.93 7.90
C SER A 270 10.82 -2.08 7.49
N GLN A 271 10.00 -1.94 6.48
CA GLN A 271 8.98 -2.91 6.10
C GLN A 271 9.58 -4.25 5.69
N ILE A 272 9.03 -5.33 6.22
CA ILE A 272 9.18 -6.68 5.66
C ILE A 272 8.21 -6.77 4.49
N PHE A 273 8.69 -7.22 3.34
CA PHE A 273 7.94 -7.26 2.09
C PHE A 273 8.01 -8.61 1.40
N ASP A 274 7.08 -8.84 0.48
CA ASP A 274 7.05 -9.96 -0.47
C ASP A 274 6.22 -9.57 -1.70
N TYR A 275 6.83 -9.53 -2.89
CA TYR A 275 6.21 -9.01 -4.11
C TYR A 275 5.85 -10.10 -5.10
N TRP A 276 4.62 -10.08 -5.61
CA TRP A 276 4.07 -11.06 -6.52
C TRP A 276 3.39 -10.41 -7.74
N ARG A 277 3.49 -11.07 -8.89
CA ARG A 277 2.76 -10.65 -10.08
C ARG A 277 1.39 -11.31 -10.14
N SER A 278 0.35 -10.50 -10.36
CA SER A 278 -0.96 -11.02 -10.75
C SER A 278 -0.88 -11.70 -12.12
N PRO A 279 -1.90 -12.47 -12.54
CA PRO A 279 -1.96 -13.06 -13.90
C PRO A 279 -1.84 -12.04 -15.03
N PHE A 280 -2.03 -10.76 -14.73
CA PHE A 280 -1.94 -9.65 -15.68
C PHE A 280 -0.66 -8.81 -15.47
N GLY A 281 0.32 -9.32 -14.72
CA GLY A 281 1.62 -8.67 -14.49
C GLY A 281 1.62 -7.47 -13.56
N GLN A 282 0.48 -7.13 -12.93
CA GLN A 282 0.42 -6.07 -11.93
C GLN A 282 1.05 -6.58 -10.62
N ILE A 283 1.89 -5.76 -10.01
CA ILE A 283 2.64 -6.14 -8.80
C ILE A 283 1.80 -5.88 -7.56
N HIS A 284 1.69 -6.92 -6.72
CA HIS A 284 1.03 -6.89 -5.43
C HIS A 284 2.03 -7.25 -4.34
N GLU A 285 2.04 -6.50 -3.27
CA GLU A 285 2.94 -6.66 -2.14
C GLU A 285 2.19 -7.06 -0.88
N HIS A 286 2.69 -8.09 -0.19
CA HIS A 286 2.44 -8.30 1.23
C HIS A 286 3.50 -7.54 2.01
N GLN A 287 3.11 -6.76 3.01
CA GLN A 287 4.08 -6.07 3.88
C GLN A 287 3.64 -6.09 5.35
N THR A 288 4.59 -5.94 6.25
CA THR A 288 4.34 -5.80 7.70
C THR A 288 5.52 -5.12 8.40
N ASP A 289 5.36 -4.76 9.67
CA ASP A 289 6.42 -4.22 10.54
C ASP A 289 7.08 -2.95 9.98
N GLY A 290 6.25 -2.06 9.39
CA GLY A 290 6.69 -0.76 8.89
C GLY A 290 6.82 0.30 9.98
N ASP A 291 7.68 1.29 9.75
CA ASP A 291 7.82 2.47 10.60
C ASP A 291 6.54 3.33 10.53
N VAL A 292 6.26 4.01 11.62
CA VAL A 292 5.14 4.95 11.72
C VAL A 292 5.61 6.30 12.24
N PHE A 293 5.07 7.39 11.67
CA PHE A 293 5.45 8.76 11.99
C PHE A 293 4.22 9.63 12.26
N ASP A 294 4.40 10.64 13.09
CA ASP A 294 3.50 11.79 13.15
C ASP A 294 4.05 12.97 12.31
N ASN A 295 3.40 14.12 12.35
CA ASN A 295 3.81 15.28 11.56
C ASN A 295 5.01 16.05 12.15
N THR A 296 5.56 15.64 13.28
CA THR A 296 6.80 16.23 13.85
C THR A 296 8.05 15.63 13.23
N PHE A 297 7.95 14.45 12.59
CA PHE A 297 9.07 13.82 11.90
C PHE A 297 9.33 14.54 10.57
N PRO A 298 10.52 15.20 10.39
CA PRO A 298 10.80 15.93 9.16
C PRO A 298 11.16 14.98 8.02
N PRO A 299 10.98 15.41 6.75
CA PRO A 299 11.50 14.66 5.61
C PRO A 299 13.00 14.40 5.74
N GLN A 300 13.42 13.19 5.38
CA GLN A 300 14.83 12.81 5.37
C GLN A 300 15.37 12.84 3.93
N VAL A 301 16.63 13.21 3.76
CA VAL A 301 17.35 13.01 2.49
C VAL A 301 18.16 11.72 2.59
N VAL A 302 17.88 10.78 1.71
CA VAL A 302 18.50 9.45 1.69
C VAL A 302 19.44 9.36 0.49
N ASP A 303 20.72 9.09 0.74
CA ASP A 303 21.70 8.84 -0.31
C ASP A 303 21.61 7.40 -0.79
N VAL A 304 20.85 7.19 -1.86
CA VAL A 304 20.68 5.84 -2.44
C VAL A 304 21.93 5.25 -3.09
N MET A 305 22.98 6.05 -3.32
CA MET A 305 24.26 5.52 -3.80
C MET A 305 25.05 4.85 -2.67
N LEU A 306 24.95 5.38 -1.44
CA LEU A 306 25.54 4.74 -0.26
C LEU A 306 24.76 3.50 0.15
N ASP A 307 23.44 3.58 0.03
CA ASP A 307 22.55 2.50 0.40
C ASP A 307 22.52 1.38 -0.64
N GLY A 308 22.89 1.65 -1.87
CA GLY A 308 22.96 0.68 -2.98
C GLY A 308 24.35 0.08 -3.25
N ASP A 309 25.37 0.34 -2.43
CA ASP A 309 26.70 -0.27 -2.62
C ASP A 309 26.64 -1.78 -2.32
N PRO A 310 26.79 -2.65 -3.33
CA PRO A 310 26.74 -4.09 -3.14
C PRO A 310 27.84 -4.62 -2.20
N ASN A 311 28.85 -3.79 -1.91
CA ASN A 311 29.93 -4.17 -0.97
C ASN A 311 29.62 -3.71 0.47
N ASN A 312 28.54 -2.96 0.71
CA ASN A 312 28.12 -2.58 2.05
C ASN A 312 26.99 -3.53 2.51
N PRO A 313 27.27 -4.50 3.39
CA PRO A 313 26.26 -5.45 3.83
C PRO A 313 25.12 -4.84 4.68
N ARG A 314 25.19 -3.54 4.95
CA ARG A 314 24.15 -2.79 5.67
C ARG A 314 23.25 -1.99 4.75
N ASN A 315 23.53 -2.00 3.44
CA ASN A 315 22.81 -1.21 2.45
C ASN A 315 21.84 -2.09 1.68
N GLY A 316 20.63 -1.59 1.51
CA GLY A 316 19.61 -2.21 0.69
C GLY A 316 18.68 -3.16 1.44
N SER A 317 17.73 -3.68 0.71
CA SER A 317 16.78 -4.67 1.20
C SER A 317 17.46 -6.03 1.32
N PHE A 318 17.33 -6.69 2.45
CA PHE A 318 17.63 -8.11 2.55
C PHE A 318 16.57 -8.86 1.76
N THR A 319 16.94 -9.43 0.63
CA THR A 319 16.04 -10.31 -0.10
C THR A 319 16.52 -11.74 0.06
N MET A 320 15.60 -12.67 0.23
CA MET A 320 15.89 -14.08 0.07
C MET A 320 16.00 -14.47 -1.42
N GLY A 321 15.90 -13.48 -2.30
CA GLY A 321 15.92 -13.66 -3.76
C GLY A 321 14.64 -14.31 -4.30
N PRO A 322 14.28 -14.10 -5.56
CA PRO A 322 13.21 -14.87 -6.19
C PRO A 322 13.67 -16.34 -6.18
N GLY A 323 13.02 -17.16 -5.38
CA GLY A 323 13.09 -18.59 -5.28
C GLY A 323 14.38 -19.27 -5.79
N ASN A 324 15.33 -19.48 -4.91
CA ASN A 324 16.33 -20.54 -5.11
C ASN A 324 15.93 -21.76 -4.29
#